data_f83c8a7f6b1840a1de8edcd5e1cebdb6
#
_entry.id   f83c8a7f6b1840a1de8edcd5e1cebdb6
#
_cell.length_a   1.000
_cell.length_b   1.000
_cell.length_c   1.000
_cell.angle_alpha   90.00
_cell.angle_beta   90.00
_cell.angle_gamma   90.00
#
_symmetry.space_group_name_H-M   'P 1'
#
loop_
_entity.id
_entity.type
_entity.pdbx_description
1 polymer ?
#
loop_
_entity_poly.entity_id
_entity_poly.type
_entity_poly.pdbx_seq_one_letter_code
_entity_poly.pdbx_strand_id
1 'polypeptide(L)'
;YGEYLSFLKLEKIKGSHKILTNVYVPKENGETTEIDLVYIHETGIYVLESKNYSGWIFGSENNKYWTQSFKTGRKERFYNPILQNKTHIKYLSKALNLDEKYMKSIIVFSERCTLKKIEVTSENVRVINRYNLVKVIEKLIKNSEKVFGEKEINDMYYELKKYTLMTDEVKEKHIN
;
A
#
# COMPACT_ATOMS: atom_id res chain seq x y z
N TYR A 1 -2.12 12.88 -4.57
CA TYR A 1 -3.55 13.19 -4.32
C TYR A 1 -4.31 11.98 -3.76
N GLY A 2 -4.11 10.82 -4.37
CA GLY A 2 -4.73 9.58 -3.89
C GLY A 2 -4.32 9.20 -2.48
N GLU A 3 -3.04 9.37 -2.16
CA GLU A 3 -2.51 9.09 -0.82
C GLU A 3 -3.12 10.02 0.23
N TYR A 4 -3.34 11.27 -0.12
CA TYR A 4 -3.97 12.24 0.77
C TYR A 4 -5.42 11.86 1.08
N LEU A 5 -6.19 11.45 0.07
CA LEU A 5 -7.58 11.00 0.26
C LEU A 5 -7.63 9.75 1.13
N SER A 6 -6.73 8.81 0.91
CA SER A 6 -6.64 7.59 1.73
C SER A 6 -6.25 7.94 3.17
N PHE A 7 -5.29 8.85 3.35
CA PHE A 7 -4.89 9.33 4.67
C PHE A 7 -6.08 9.87 5.46
N LEU A 8 -6.89 10.75 4.84
CA LEU A 8 -8.05 11.34 5.49
C LEU A 8 -9.07 10.29 5.93
N LYS A 9 -9.27 9.26 5.11
CA LYS A 9 -10.21 8.17 5.43
C LYS A 9 -9.71 7.32 6.58
N LEU A 10 -8.43 6.98 6.58
CA LEU A 10 -7.81 6.09 7.59
C LEU A 10 -7.70 6.76 8.95
N GLU A 11 -7.49 8.08 9.01
CA GLU A 11 -7.38 8.82 10.26
C GLU A 11 -8.63 8.68 11.13
N LYS A 12 -9.79 8.43 10.54
CA LYS A 12 -11.07 8.33 11.25
C LYS A 12 -11.35 6.94 11.81
N ILE A 13 -10.53 5.94 11.47
CA ILE A 13 -10.73 4.58 11.94
C ILE A 13 -10.28 4.47 13.41
N LYS A 14 -11.08 3.75 14.20
CA LYS A 14 -10.81 3.55 15.63
C LYS A 14 -9.61 2.66 15.87
N GLY A 15 -8.96 2.85 17.01
CA GLY A 15 -7.79 2.11 17.45
C GLY A 15 -6.52 2.94 17.34
N SER A 16 -5.54 2.60 18.18
CA SER A 16 -4.24 3.28 18.17
C SER A 16 -3.57 3.09 16.83
N HIS A 17 -3.10 4.16 16.21
CA HIS A 17 -2.48 4.11 14.90
C HIS A 17 -1.59 5.31 14.62
N LYS A 18 -0.73 5.15 13.62
CA LYS A 18 0.06 6.21 13.00
C LYS A 18 0.09 5.98 11.50
N ILE A 19 0.12 7.05 10.73
CA ILE A 19 0.13 7.00 9.28
C ILE A 19 1.33 7.75 8.74
N LEU A 20 2.02 7.15 7.75
CA LEU A 20 3.08 7.82 7.00
C LEU A 20 2.77 7.70 5.51
N THR A 21 3.08 8.75 4.77
CA THR A 21 2.96 8.77 3.32
C THR A 21 4.33 8.98 2.69
N ASN A 22 4.52 8.45 1.48
CA ASN A 22 5.74 8.63 0.70
C ASN A 22 6.99 8.23 1.48
N VAL A 23 7.04 6.96 1.87
CA VAL A 23 8.14 6.39 2.64
C VAL A 23 9.14 5.73 1.69
N TYR A 24 10.39 6.21 1.68
CA TYR A 24 11.45 5.74 0.79
C TYR A 24 12.36 4.79 1.57
N VAL A 25 12.02 3.51 1.59
CA VAL A 25 12.82 2.52 2.32
C VAL A 25 13.99 2.02 1.46
N PRO A 26 15.15 1.76 2.07
CA PRO A 26 16.35 1.35 1.32
C PRO A 26 16.23 -0.05 0.77
N LYS A 27 16.80 -0.24 -0.43
CA LYS A 27 16.99 -1.54 -1.07
C LYS A 27 18.46 -1.96 -0.94
N GLU A 28 18.75 -3.20 -1.32
CA GLU A 28 20.07 -3.79 -1.17
C GLU A 28 21.17 -3.09 -1.99
N ASN A 29 20.79 -2.50 -3.12
CA ASN A 29 21.74 -1.91 -4.07
C ASN A 29 21.99 -0.40 -3.85
N GLY A 30 21.62 0.13 -2.70
CA GLY A 30 21.74 1.55 -2.41
C GLY A 30 20.62 2.42 -2.97
N GLU A 31 19.70 1.82 -3.70
CA GLU A 31 18.49 2.49 -4.17
C GLU A 31 17.41 2.48 -3.10
N THR A 32 16.29 3.13 -3.37
CA THR A 32 15.13 3.13 -2.50
C THR A 32 13.90 2.64 -3.25
N THR A 33 12.90 2.18 -2.50
CA THR A 33 11.56 1.93 -3.03
C THR A 33 10.58 2.82 -2.29
N GLU A 34 9.70 3.49 -3.03
CA GLU A 34 8.71 4.39 -2.45
C GLU A 34 7.43 3.65 -2.11
N ILE A 35 7.03 3.74 -0.84
CA ILE A 35 5.76 3.20 -0.37
C ILE A 35 4.78 4.37 -0.27
N ASP A 36 3.65 4.28 -0.93
CA ASP A 36 2.68 5.37 -1.00
C ASP A 36 2.12 5.72 0.39
N LEU A 37 1.73 4.69 1.16
CA LEU A 37 1.18 4.90 2.49
C LEU A 37 1.40 3.68 3.37
N VAL A 38 1.84 3.93 4.61
CA VAL A 38 2.00 2.91 5.64
C VAL A 38 1.07 3.26 6.80
N TYR A 39 0.10 2.38 7.06
CA TYR A 39 -0.85 2.53 8.15
C TYR A 39 -0.47 1.57 9.26
N ILE A 40 0.14 2.10 10.32
CA ILE A 40 0.55 1.33 11.48
C ILE A 40 -0.60 1.36 12.48
N HIS A 41 -1.29 0.23 12.61
CA HIS A 41 -2.44 0.08 13.49
C HIS A 41 -2.14 -0.97 14.56
N GLU A 42 -2.86 -0.96 15.66
CA GLU A 42 -2.68 -1.95 16.73
C GLU A 42 -2.90 -3.39 16.28
N THR A 43 -3.63 -3.60 15.17
CA THR A 43 -3.88 -4.94 14.61
C THR A 43 -2.87 -5.37 13.55
N GLY A 44 -1.94 -4.51 13.16
CA GLY A 44 -0.95 -4.82 12.14
C GLY A 44 -0.56 -3.61 11.32
N ILE A 45 0.25 -3.84 10.30
CA ILE A 45 0.68 -2.79 9.37
C ILE A 45 -0.02 -3.02 8.03
N TYR A 46 -0.69 -1.99 7.54
CA TYR A 46 -1.39 -2.01 6.26
C TYR A 46 -0.58 -1.17 5.28
N VAL A 47 -0.08 -1.83 4.23
CA VAL A 47 0.80 -1.20 3.22
C VAL A 47 -0.03 -0.95 1.98
N LEU A 48 -0.23 0.30 1.64
CA LEU A 48 -1.08 0.71 0.54
C LEU A 48 -0.26 1.10 -0.69
N GLU A 49 -0.71 0.61 -1.85
CA GLU A 49 -0.23 1.01 -3.16
C GLU A 49 -1.41 1.64 -3.89
N SER A 50 -1.30 2.90 -4.30
CA SER A 50 -2.36 3.65 -4.97
C SER A 50 -2.18 3.64 -6.48
N LYS A 51 -3.26 3.40 -7.22
CA LYS A 51 -3.28 3.43 -8.68
C LYS A 51 -4.38 4.38 -9.16
N ASN A 52 -3.96 5.49 -9.75
CA ASN A 52 -4.86 6.54 -10.23
C ASN A 52 -5.22 6.28 -11.70
N TYR A 53 -5.95 5.20 -11.95
CA TYR A 53 -6.34 4.77 -13.29
C TYR A 53 -7.81 5.03 -13.56
N SER A 54 -8.19 4.93 -14.83
CA SER A 54 -9.58 4.97 -15.29
C SER A 54 -9.87 3.73 -16.12
N GLY A 55 -11.12 3.57 -16.55
CA GLY A 55 -11.52 2.44 -17.40
C GLY A 55 -11.72 1.14 -16.64
N TRP A 56 -11.62 0.04 -17.34
CA TRP A 56 -11.80 -1.31 -16.77
C TRP A 56 -10.44 -1.94 -16.48
N ILE A 57 -10.33 -2.56 -15.31
CA ILE A 57 -9.10 -3.21 -14.85
C ILE A 57 -9.32 -4.73 -14.78
N PHE A 58 -8.39 -5.48 -15.38
CA PHE A 58 -8.35 -6.93 -15.36
C PHE A 58 -7.00 -7.39 -14.85
N GLY A 59 -7.00 -8.35 -13.94
CA GLY A 59 -5.74 -8.87 -13.43
C GLY A 59 -5.89 -10.08 -12.54
N SER A 60 -4.81 -10.82 -12.40
CA SER A 60 -4.70 -11.96 -11.51
C SER A 60 -3.46 -11.79 -10.65
N GLU A 61 -3.55 -12.25 -9.41
CA GLU A 61 -2.48 -12.09 -8.40
C GLU A 61 -1.11 -12.52 -8.91
N ASN A 62 -1.05 -13.61 -9.69
CA ASN A 62 0.23 -14.21 -10.11
C ASN A 62 0.70 -13.77 -11.49
N ASN A 63 -0.07 -12.96 -12.21
CA ASN A 63 0.33 -12.49 -13.55
C ASN A 63 1.20 -11.26 -13.44
N LYS A 64 2.32 -11.28 -14.17
CA LYS A 64 3.28 -10.16 -14.17
C LYS A 64 2.64 -8.85 -14.62
N TYR A 65 1.72 -8.91 -15.58
CA TYR A 65 1.05 -7.73 -16.13
C TYR A 65 -0.46 -7.85 -15.99
N TRP A 66 -1.08 -6.70 -15.70
CA TRP A 66 -2.50 -6.50 -15.67
C TRP A 66 -2.90 -5.65 -16.88
N THR A 67 -4.20 -5.58 -17.18
CA THR A 67 -4.71 -4.87 -18.34
C THR A 67 -5.68 -3.77 -17.94
N GLN A 68 -5.49 -2.59 -18.55
CA GLN A 68 -6.42 -1.48 -18.48
C GLN A 68 -7.12 -1.37 -19.84
N SER A 69 -8.45 -1.36 -19.85
CA SER A 69 -9.26 -1.26 -21.07
C SER A 69 -10.09 0.01 -21.05
N PHE A 70 -10.07 0.75 -22.15
CA PHE A 70 -10.79 2.01 -22.31
C PHE A 70 -12.04 1.83 -23.18
N LYS A 71 -12.99 2.76 -23.06
CA LYS A 71 -14.24 2.75 -23.87
C LYS A 71 -13.98 2.76 -25.36
N THR A 72 -12.87 3.35 -25.80
CA THR A 72 -12.44 3.39 -27.20
C THR A 72 -12.01 2.01 -27.73
N GLY A 73 -11.91 1.01 -26.87
CA GLY A 73 -11.38 -0.31 -27.22
C GLY A 73 -9.86 -0.41 -27.06
N ARG A 74 -9.19 0.73 -26.81
CA ARG A 74 -7.75 0.72 -26.54
C ARG A 74 -7.46 -0.02 -25.26
N LYS A 75 -6.37 -0.78 -25.24
CA LYS A 75 -5.91 -1.53 -24.07
C LYS A 75 -4.45 -1.19 -23.78
N GLU A 76 -4.12 -1.13 -22.51
CA GLU A 76 -2.75 -0.93 -22.05
C GLU A 76 -2.42 -1.95 -20.97
N ARG A 77 -1.17 -2.36 -20.93
CA ARG A 77 -0.66 -3.28 -19.89
C ARG A 77 0.11 -2.46 -18.87
N PHE A 78 0.04 -2.90 -17.63
CA PHE A 78 0.84 -2.31 -16.55
C PHE A 78 1.30 -3.40 -15.59
N TYR A 79 2.39 -3.13 -14.89
CA TYR A 79 2.95 -4.10 -13.97
C TYR A 79 1.97 -4.38 -12.83
N ASN A 80 1.86 -5.65 -12.42
CA ASN A 80 0.98 -6.11 -11.36
C ASN A 80 1.28 -5.35 -10.05
N PRO A 81 0.34 -4.54 -9.54
CA PRO A 81 0.59 -3.76 -8.33
C PRO A 81 0.71 -4.61 -7.06
N ILE A 82 0.20 -5.84 -7.07
CA ILE A 82 0.39 -6.77 -5.94
C ILE A 82 1.86 -7.17 -5.85
N LEU A 83 2.49 -7.45 -6.99
CA LEU A 83 3.93 -7.77 -7.02
C LEU A 83 4.77 -6.56 -6.63
N GLN A 84 4.37 -5.37 -7.07
CA GLN A 84 5.03 -4.13 -6.69
C GLN A 84 4.97 -3.93 -5.18
N ASN A 85 3.80 -4.08 -4.59
CA ASN A 85 3.61 -3.90 -3.16
C ASN A 85 4.27 -5.00 -2.33
N LYS A 86 4.41 -6.20 -2.89
CA LYS A 86 5.16 -7.29 -2.26
C LYS A 86 6.63 -6.90 -2.07
N THR A 87 7.20 -6.21 -3.04
CA THR A 87 8.56 -5.66 -2.91
C THR A 87 8.62 -4.59 -1.81
N HIS A 88 7.62 -3.71 -1.75
CA HIS A 88 7.53 -2.70 -0.69
C HIS A 88 7.52 -3.36 0.69
N ILE A 89 6.71 -4.37 0.86
CA ILE A 89 6.58 -5.11 2.13
C ILE A 89 7.89 -5.77 2.52
N LYS A 90 8.59 -6.37 1.55
CA LYS A 90 9.89 -6.99 1.79
C LYS A 90 10.87 -6.00 2.41
N TYR A 91 11.00 -4.82 1.83
CA TYR A 91 11.95 -3.82 2.32
C TYR A 91 11.47 -3.08 3.56
N LEU A 92 10.16 -2.92 3.72
CA LEU A 92 9.60 -2.40 4.96
C LEU A 92 9.87 -3.34 6.13
N SER A 93 9.68 -4.63 5.90
CA SER A 93 9.99 -5.68 6.88
C SER A 93 11.46 -5.61 7.34
N LYS A 94 12.38 -5.43 6.40
CA LYS A 94 13.80 -5.27 6.71
C LYS A 94 14.08 -3.98 7.50
N ALA A 95 13.48 -2.88 7.08
CA ALA A 95 13.67 -1.58 7.73
C ALA A 95 13.18 -1.58 9.18
N LEU A 96 12.10 -2.29 9.47
CA LEU A 96 11.52 -2.39 10.80
C LEU A 96 12.03 -3.60 11.60
N ASN A 97 12.79 -4.50 10.96
CA ASN A 97 13.16 -5.78 11.54
C ASN A 97 11.93 -6.50 12.09
N LEU A 98 10.89 -6.59 11.29
CA LEU A 98 9.58 -7.13 11.65
C LEU A 98 9.14 -8.15 10.62
N ASP A 99 8.59 -9.28 11.07
CA ASP A 99 8.10 -10.34 10.18
C ASP A 99 6.96 -9.84 9.29
N GLU A 100 6.97 -10.22 8.02
CA GLU A 100 5.95 -9.84 7.05
C GLU A 100 4.54 -10.33 7.42
N LYS A 101 4.44 -11.33 8.31
CA LYS A 101 3.13 -11.84 8.78
C LYS A 101 2.27 -10.75 9.44
N TYR A 102 2.90 -9.69 9.93
CA TYR A 102 2.19 -8.56 10.55
C TYR A 102 1.72 -7.53 9.54
N MET A 103 1.99 -7.76 8.24
CA MET A 103 1.72 -6.80 7.18
C MET A 103 0.65 -7.30 6.22
N LYS A 104 -0.21 -6.38 5.78
CA LYS A 104 -1.25 -6.64 4.79
C LYS A 104 -1.08 -5.71 3.61
N SER A 105 -1.27 -6.24 2.42
CA SER A 105 -1.11 -5.53 1.15
C SER A 105 -2.46 -5.05 0.65
N ILE A 106 -2.61 -3.74 0.51
CA ILE A 106 -3.86 -3.12 0.07
C ILE A 106 -3.58 -2.31 -1.20
N ILE A 107 -4.14 -2.76 -2.31
CA ILE A 107 -4.03 -2.04 -3.59
C ILE A 107 -5.29 -1.22 -3.77
N VAL A 108 -5.12 0.09 -3.86
CA VAL A 108 -6.22 1.05 -3.89
C VAL A 108 -6.29 1.73 -5.24
N PHE A 109 -7.30 1.37 -6.03
CA PHE A 109 -7.57 2.02 -7.31
C PHE A 109 -8.50 3.21 -7.13
N SER A 110 -8.33 4.23 -7.96
CA SER A 110 -9.18 5.42 -7.92
C SER A 110 -10.64 5.07 -8.23
N GLU A 111 -11.55 5.96 -7.85
CA GLU A 111 -12.98 5.81 -8.10
C GLU A 111 -13.33 5.85 -9.59
N ARG A 112 -12.40 6.33 -10.44
CA ARG A 112 -12.61 6.47 -11.89
C ARG A 112 -12.51 5.16 -12.66
N CYS A 113 -12.05 4.07 -12.03
CA CYS A 113 -11.95 2.79 -12.72
C CYS A 113 -12.92 1.77 -12.14
N THR A 114 -13.21 0.75 -12.95
CA THR A 114 -14.00 -0.41 -12.55
C THR A 114 -13.08 -1.62 -12.48
N LEU A 115 -13.04 -2.27 -11.33
CA LEU A 115 -12.32 -3.53 -11.17
C LEU A 115 -13.19 -4.64 -11.76
N LYS A 116 -13.01 -4.87 -13.07
CA LYS A 116 -13.92 -5.71 -13.86
C LYS A 116 -13.74 -7.20 -13.58
N LYS A 117 -12.50 -7.66 -13.54
CA LYS A 117 -12.17 -9.04 -13.22
C LYS A 117 -10.81 -9.09 -12.54
N ILE A 118 -10.82 -9.28 -11.23
CA ILE A 118 -9.61 -9.34 -10.41
C ILE A 118 -9.64 -10.66 -9.62
N GLU A 119 -8.60 -11.46 -9.78
CA GLU A 119 -8.47 -12.74 -9.09
C GLU A 119 -7.37 -12.68 -8.04
N VAL A 120 -7.75 -12.75 -6.77
CA VAL A 120 -6.84 -12.71 -5.62
C VAL A 120 -7.17 -13.87 -4.70
N THR A 121 -6.17 -14.70 -4.39
CA THR A 121 -6.33 -15.87 -3.51
C THR A 121 -5.66 -15.69 -2.14
N SER A 122 -4.63 -14.83 -2.02
CA SER A 122 -3.92 -14.60 -0.76
C SER A 122 -4.79 -13.86 0.25
N GLU A 123 -4.82 -14.34 1.48
CA GLU A 123 -5.62 -13.77 2.56
C GLU A 123 -5.15 -12.37 3.00
N ASN A 124 -3.86 -12.09 2.84
CA ASN A 124 -3.26 -10.84 3.26
C ASN A 124 -3.23 -9.76 2.18
N VAL A 125 -3.94 -9.98 1.07
CA VAL A 125 -3.99 -9.05 -0.07
C VAL A 125 -5.43 -8.64 -0.35
N ARG A 126 -5.65 -7.34 -0.56
CA ARG A 126 -6.94 -6.81 -1.02
C ARG A 126 -6.71 -5.85 -2.16
N VAL A 127 -7.57 -5.93 -3.18
CA VAL A 127 -7.58 -5.03 -4.33
C VAL A 127 -8.94 -4.38 -4.38
N ILE A 128 -8.99 -3.07 -4.21
CA ILE A 128 -10.25 -2.34 -3.97
C ILE A 128 -10.24 -0.99 -4.69
N ASN A 129 -11.43 -0.41 -4.84
CA ASN A 129 -11.57 1.02 -5.14
C ASN A 129 -11.51 1.81 -3.83
N ARG A 130 -11.05 3.06 -3.90
CA ARG A 130 -10.85 3.90 -2.69
C ARG A 130 -12.11 4.07 -1.88
N TYR A 131 -13.29 4.12 -2.52
CA TYR A 131 -14.54 4.28 -1.77
C TYR A 131 -14.84 3.10 -0.83
N ASN A 132 -14.20 1.93 -1.03
CA ASN A 132 -14.33 0.77 -0.16
C ASN A 132 -13.24 0.68 0.92
N LEU A 133 -12.30 1.62 0.96
CA LEU A 133 -11.11 1.52 1.81
C LEU A 133 -11.46 1.36 3.29
N VAL A 134 -12.29 2.24 3.83
CA VAL A 134 -12.66 2.21 5.25
C VAL A 134 -13.35 0.88 5.60
N LYS A 135 -14.31 0.49 4.79
CA LYS A 135 -15.07 -0.76 5.00
C LYS A 135 -14.15 -1.98 5.03
N VAL A 136 -13.21 -2.06 4.08
CA VAL A 136 -12.29 -3.19 3.99
C VAL A 136 -11.32 -3.22 5.15
N ILE A 137 -10.73 -2.07 5.49
CA ILE A 137 -9.78 -1.98 6.62
C ILE A 137 -10.48 -2.31 7.94
N GLU A 138 -11.68 -1.76 8.17
CA GLU A 138 -12.44 -2.05 9.39
C GLU A 138 -12.79 -3.52 9.52
N LYS A 139 -13.11 -4.19 8.41
CA LYS A 139 -13.37 -5.63 8.40
C LYS A 139 -12.11 -6.43 8.74
N LEU A 140 -10.97 -6.05 8.19
CA LEU A 140 -9.69 -6.69 8.50
C LEU A 140 -9.33 -6.49 9.97
N ILE A 141 -9.53 -5.30 10.51
CA ILE A 141 -9.28 -4.99 11.92
C ILE A 141 -10.17 -5.84 12.81
N LYS A 142 -11.45 -5.94 12.48
CA LYS A 142 -12.43 -6.73 13.27
C LYS A 142 -12.05 -8.20 13.36
N ASN A 143 -11.46 -8.74 12.29
CA ASN A 143 -11.06 -10.14 12.22
C ASN A 143 -9.61 -10.40 12.64
N SER A 144 -8.95 -9.40 13.21
CA SER A 144 -7.55 -9.49 13.65
C SER A 144 -7.43 -9.21 15.13
N GLU A 145 -6.40 -9.76 15.74
CA GLU A 145 -6.07 -9.48 17.14
C GLU A 145 -5.16 -8.25 17.22
N LYS A 146 -5.12 -7.64 18.39
CA LYS A 146 -4.16 -6.59 18.67
C LYS A 146 -2.78 -7.24 18.82
N VAL A 147 -1.82 -6.76 18.04
CA VAL A 147 -0.44 -7.28 18.04
C VAL A 147 0.57 -6.23 18.46
N PHE A 148 0.20 -4.95 18.46
CA PHE A 148 1.09 -3.85 18.84
C PHE A 148 0.45 -2.98 19.91
N GLY A 149 1.25 -2.62 20.92
CA GLY A 149 0.90 -1.60 21.89
C GLY A 149 1.23 -0.21 21.34
N GLU A 150 0.78 0.81 22.04
CA GLU A 150 0.99 2.22 21.65
C GLU A 150 2.47 2.57 21.52
N LYS A 151 3.30 2.07 22.44
CA LYS A 151 4.75 2.28 22.39
C LYS A 151 5.37 1.70 21.12
N GLU A 152 4.99 0.47 20.79
CA GLU A 152 5.50 -0.20 19.57
C GLU A 152 5.10 0.55 18.31
N ILE A 153 3.86 1.03 18.24
CA ILE A 153 3.35 1.84 17.13
C ILE A 153 4.19 3.11 16.99
N ASN A 154 4.44 3.80 18.09
CA ASN A 154 5.23 5.03 18.08
C ASN A 154 6.68 4.77 17.68
N ASP A 155 7.29 3.70 18.20
CA ASP A 155 8.67 3.34 17.85
C ASP A 155 8.82 3.06 16.35
N MET A 156 7.89 2.32 15.76
CA MET A 156 7.88 2.04 14.34
C MET A 156 7.66 3.31 13.51
N TYR A 157 6.77 4.17 13.96
CA TYR A 157 6.50 5.45 13.29
C TYR A 157 7.77 6.30 13.22
N TYR A 158 8.48 6.48 14.35
CA TYR A 158 9.70 7.29 14.37
C TYR A 158 10.84 6.64 13.60
N GLU A 159 10.92 5.31 13.60
CA GLU A 159 11.92 4.60 12.78
C GLU A 159 11.69 4.86 11.29
N LEU A 160 10.44 4.82 10.84
CA LEU A 160 10.11 5.04 9.42
C LEU A 160 10.14 6.53 9.03
N LYS A 161 9.93 7.42 9.97
CA LYS A 161 9.88 8.86 9.68
C LYS A 161 11.17 9.37 9.07
N LYS A 162 12.30 8.79 9.41
CA LYS A 162 13.60 9.17 8.83
C LYS A 162 13.65 8.90 7.32
N TYR A 163 12.83 7.99 6.81
CA TYR A 163 12.75 7.68 5.38
C TYR A 163 11.75 8.57 4.64
N THR A 164 11.09 9.48 5.31
CA THR A 164 10.20 10.46 4.68
C THR A 164 10.90 11.80 4.47
N LEU A 165 12.04 12.02 5.15
CA LEU A 165 12.83 13.26 5.06
C LEU A 165 13.97 13.07 4.07
N MET A 166 13.62 13.01 2.77
CA MET A 166 14.57 12.75 1.70
C MET A 166 15.15 14.05 1.13
N THR A 167 16.43 14.01 0.71
CA THR A 167 17.04 15.11 -0.03
C THR A 167 16.50 15.10 -1.47
N ASP A 168 16.53 16.26 -2.12
CA ASP A 168 16.09 16.39 -3.50
C ASP A 168 16.86 15.44 -4.43
N GLU A 169 18.15 15.27 -4.20
CA GLU A 169 19.01 14.38 -4.97
C GLU A 169 18.51 12.92 -4.94
N VAL A 170 18.13 12.45 -3.75
CA VAL A 170 17.61 11.08 -3.61
C VAL A 170 16.25 10.95 -4.29
N LYS A 171 15.39 11.96 -4.17
CA LYS A 171 14.09 11.98 -4.86
C LYS A 171 14.23 11.95 -6.37
N GLU A 172 15.19 12.71 -6.93
CA GLU A 172 15.48 12.69 -8.35
C GLU A 172 15.93 11.31 -8.82
N LYS A 173 16.82 10.65 -8.07
CA LYS A 173 17.24 9.28 -8.35
C LYS A 173 16.08 8.30 -8.37
N HIS A 174 15.14 8.49 -7.46
CA HIS A 174 13.98 7.60 -7.36
C HIS A 174 13.03 7.77 -8.54
N ILE A 175 12.81 9.00 -9.00
CA ILE A 175 11.93 9.32 -10.12
C ILE A 175 12.50 8.78 -11.44
N ASN A 176 13.80 8.85 -11.62
CA ASN A 176 14.49 8.38 -12.82
C ASN A 176 14.85 6.89 -12.75
#